data_f7c604f375196615bf3d6938b8b46d85
#
_entry.id   f7c604f375196615bf3d6938b8b46d85
#
_cell.length_a   1.000
_cell.length_b   1.000
_cell.length_c   1.000
_cell.angle_alpha   90.00
_cell.angle_beta   90.00
_cell.angle_gamma   90.00
#
_symmetry.space_group_name_H-M   'P 1'
#
loop_
_entity.id
_entity.type
_entity.pdbx_description
1 polymer ?
#
loop_
_entity_poly.entity_id
_entity_poly.type
_entity_poly.pdbx_seq_one_letter_code
_entity_poly.pdbx_strand_id
1 'polypeptide(L)'
;MFELISAINPEDVSTYDNNLFVTIDIDWAHDTILSNTIDILEKKDIKVTWFVTHDTPLLKRLRNNSNFELGIHPNFNFLLQGDFKYGGTDSEVIDHFLKIVPGAKSVRSHSLTQSSRLSSLFSLKGLTHESNMFIPEYSKMDVKPFKHVSGMTICPYIWGDYLDFSLSCNKSNFKETVLLSGLKIFNFPPIHIYLNTDSIEMFEST
;
A
#
# COMPACT_ATOMS: atom_id res chain seq x y z
N MET A 1 2.38 16.87 -6.73
CA MET A 1 0.94 16.79 -6.37
C MET A 1 0.69 15.44 -5.72
N PHE A 2 -0.34 15.27 -4.86
CA PHE A 2 -0.72 13.94 -4.34
C PHE A 2 -1.64 13.24 -5.32
N GLU A 3 -1.37 11.95 -5.61
CA GLU A 3 -2.15 11.15 -6.55
C GLU A 3 -2.43 9.72 -6.04
N LEU A 4 -3.41 9.04 -6.67
CA LEU A 4 -3.81 7.68 -6.34
C LEU A 4 -2.99 6.67 -7.15
N ILE A 5 -2.72 5.49 -6.58
CA ILE A 5 -1.95 4.43 -7.28
C ILE A 5 -2.60 4.04 -8.60
N SER A 6 -3.93 3.97 -8.65
CA SER A 6 -4.64 3.61 -9.89
C SER A 6 -4.52 4.64 -11.02
N ALA A 7 -4.02 5.85 -10.75
CA ALA A 7 -3.75 6.87 -11.75
C ALA A 7 -2.40 6.70 -12.46
N ILE A 8 -1.52 5.82 -11.98
CA ILE A 8 -0.19 5.61 -12.53
C ILE A 8 -0.29 4.92 -13.90
N ASN A 9 0.27 5.59 -14.93
CA ASN A 9 0.48 4.99 -16.24
C ASN A 9 1.99 4.93 -16.54
N PRO A 10 2.61 3.74 -16.62
CA PRO A 10 4.05 3.62 -16.86
C PRO A 10 4.50 4.17 -18.21
N GLU A 11 3.58 4.34 -19.16
CA GLU A 11 3.87 4.92 -20.47
C GLU A 11 3.79 6.46 -20.48
N ASP A 12 3.26 7.07 -19.38
CA ASP A 12 3.13 8.51 -19.23
C ASP A 12 3.84 8.99 -17.95
N VAL A 13 5.04 9.51 -18.11
CA VAL A 13 5.91 10.00 -17.02
C VAL A 13 5.21 11.09 -16.20
N SER A 14 4.33 11.88 -16.79
CA SER A 14 3.61 12.95 -16.08
C SER A 14 2.68 12.42 -14.99
N THR A 15 2.27 11.15 -15.07
CA THR A 15 1.39 10.51 -14.09
C THR A 15 2.11 10.14 -12.80
N TYR A 16 3.45 10.07 -12.78
CA TYR A 16 4.17 9.60 -11.59
C TYR A 16 5.39 10.43 -11.17
N ASP A 17 6.16 11.04 -12.10
CA ASP A 17 7.47 11.62 -11.77
C ASP A 17 7.39 12.81 -10.80
N ASN A 18 6.43 13.71 -11.00
CA ASN A 18 6.23 14.90 -10.15
C ASN A 18 5.14 14.71 -9.09
N ASN A 19 4.68 13.48 -8.90
CA ASN A 19 3.62 13.13 -7.97
C ASN A 19 4.15 12.38 -6.75
N LEU A 20 3.42 12.51 -5.64
CA LEU A 20 3.63 11.77 -4.41
C LEU A 20 2.44 10.84 -4.19
N PHE A 21 2.70 9.60 -3.84
CA PHE A 21 1.67 8.61 -3.59
C PHE A 21 1.74 8.18 -2.12
N VAL A 22 0.74 8.57 -1.36
CA VAL A 22 0.60 8.15 0.03
C VAL A 22 -0.25 6.89 0.07
N THR A 23 0.25 5.87 0.74
CA THR A 23 -0.46 4.61 0.95
C THR A 23 -0.57 4.28 2.44
N ILE A 24 -1.67 3.65 2.80
CA ILE A 24 -1.95 3.20 4.17
C ILE A 24 -2.31 1.72 4.11
N ASP A 25 -1.48 0.87 4.71
CA ASP A 25 -1.85 -0.52 5.00
C ASP A 25 -2.59 -0.52 6.34
N ILE A 26 -3.88 -0.86 6.37
CA ILE A 26 -4.67 -0.71 7.61
C ILE A 26 -4.39 -1.78 8.68
N ASP A 27 -3.69 -2.87 8.33
CA ASP A 27 -3.06 -3.89 9.20
C ASP A 27 -3.86 -4.25 10.47
N TRP A 28 -5.19 -4.48 10.31
CA TRP A 28 -6.12 -4.79 11.40
C TRP A 28 -6.18 -3.74 12.51
N ALA A 29 -5.81 -2.49 12.20
CA ALA A 29 -5.88 -1.40 13.16
C ALA A 29 -7.30 -1.24 13.72
N HIS A 30 -7.38 -1.02 15.03
CA HIS A 30 -8.66 -0.75 15.70
C HIS A 30 -9.32 0.51 15.14
N ASP A 31 -10.65 0.53 15.07
CA ASP A 31 -11.45 1.63 14.49
C ASP A 31 -11.09 3.02 15.05
N THR A 32 -10.70 3.12 16.31
CA THR A 32 -10.26 4.38 16.92
C THR A 32 -8.99 4.92 16.28
N ILE A 33 -8.01 4.04 16.01
CA ILE A 33 -6.73 4.38 15.38
C ILE A 33 -6.98 4.76 13.92
N LEU A 34 -7.76 3.95 13.23
CA LEU A 34 -8.11 4.19 11.83
C LEU A 34 -8.89 5.50 11.66
N SER A 35 -9.88 5.77 12.54
CA SER A 35 -10.64 7.05 12.52
C SER A 35 -9.73 8.26 12.73
N ASN A 36 -8.79 8.19 13.64
CA ASN A 36 -7.82 9.28 13.87
C ASN A 36 -6.98 9.55 12.63
N THR A 37 -6.46 8.49 11.99
CA THR A 37 -5.69 8.60 10.74
C THR A 37 -6.53 9.23 9.63
N ILE A 38 -7.78 8.79 9.47
CA ILE A 38 -8.72 9.38 8.50
C ILE A 38 -8.92 10.88 8.77
N ASP A 39 -9.17 11.25 10.04
CA ASP A 39 -9.36 12.66 10.44
C ASP A 39 -8.17 13.56 10.08
N ILE A 40 -6.95 13.05 10.24
CA ILE A 40 -5.73 13.78 9.89
C ILE A 40 -5.64 13.97 8.38
N LEU A 41 -5.86 12.90 7.60
CA LEU A 41 -5.69 12.92 6.15
C LEU A 41 -6.79 13.71 5.44
N GLU A 42 -8.04 13.65 5.91
CA GLU A 42 -9.14 14.48 5.40
C GLU A 42 -8.87 15.98 5.62
N LYS A 43 -8.34 16.37 6.80
CA LYS A 43 -7.97 17.77 7.08
C LYS A 43 -6.85 18.29 6.17
N LYS A 44 -6.02 17.40 5.63
CA LYS A 44 -4.92 17.78 4.72
C LYS A 44 -5.35 17.84 3.26
N ASP A 45 -6.55 17.36 2.94
CA ASP A 45 -7.11 17.32 1.58
C ASP A 45 -6.16 16.69 0.56
N ILE A 46 -5.53 15.57 0.93
CA ILE A 46 -4.59 14.82 0.08
C ILE A 46 -5.21 13.52 -0.42
N LYS A 47 -4.75 13.08 -1.61
CA LYS A 47 -5.13 11.79 -2.16
C LYS A 47 -4.35 10.66 -1.49
N VAL A 48 -5.04 9.57 -1.14
CA VAL A 48 -4.48 8.42 -0.41
C VAL A 48 -5.06 7.11 -0.93
N THR A 49 -4.19 6.12 -1.15
CA THR A 49 -4.62 4.74 -1.42
C THR A 49 -4.56 3.90 -0.15
N TRP A 50 -5.70 3.34 0.25
CA TRP A 50 -5.86 2.51 1.45
C TRP A 50 -5.89 1.02 1.08
N PHE A 51 -4.95 0.24 1.58
CA PHE A 51 -4.91 -1.21 1.40
C PHE A 51 -5.60 -1.91 2.57
N VAL A 52 -6.76 -2.50 2.28
CA VAL A 52 -7.74 -2.97 3.27
C VAL A 52 -7.51 -4.43 3.62
N THR A 53 -7.36 -4.72 4.93
CA THR A 53 -7.17 -6.07 5.49
C THR A 53 -8.44 -6.69 6.06
N HIS A 54 -9.44 -5.88 6.42
CA HIS A 54 -10.66 -6.36 7.11
C HIS A 54 -11.84 -5.44 6.89
N ASP A 55 -13.04 -5.97 7.12
CA ASP A 55 -14.26 -5.16 7.08
C ASP A 55 -14.38 -4.33 8.37
N THR A 56 -14.70 -3.05 8.21
CA THR A 56 -14.92 -2.10 9.29
C THR A 56 -15.99 -1.08 8.87
N PRO A 57 -16.81 -0.56 9.82
CA PRO A 57 -17.78 0.50 9.52
C PRO A 57 -17.16 1.74 8.87
N LEU A 58 -15.86 1.98 9.10
CA LEU A 58 -15.12 3.12 8.54
C LEU A 58 -14.89 3.02 7.02
N LEU A 59 -14.97 1.83 6.43
CA LEU A 59 -14.86 1.68 4.97
C LEU A 59 -15.93 2.49 4.22
N LYS A 60 -17.11 2.69 4.82
CA LYS A 60 -18.15 3.57 4.25
C LYS A 60 -17.66 5.02 4.16
N ARG A 61 -17.00 5.50 5.21
CA ARG A 61 -16.42 6.86 5.24
C ARG A 61 -15.33 7.00 4.17
N LEU A 62 -14.42 6.03 4.11
CA LEU A 62 -13.34 6.02 3.10
C LEU A 62 -13.88 6.02 1.67
N ARG A 63 -14.91 5.20 1.37
CA ARG A 63 -15.53 5.14 0.02
C ARG A 63 -16.21 6.42 -0.39
N ASN A 64 -16.71 7.20 0.58
CA ASN A 64 -17.42 8.45 0.30
C ASN A 64 -16.49 9.64 0.07
N ASN A 65 -15.19 9.50 0.31
CA ASN A 65 -14.20 10.54 0.08
C ASN A 65 -13.55 10.36 -1.30
N SER A 66 -13.75 11.32 -2.20
CA SER A 66 -13.23 11.28 -3.56
C SER A 66 -11.70 11.33 -3.67
N ASN A 67 -11.00 11.73 -2.59
CA ASN A 67 -9.55 11.73 -2.51
C ASN A 67 -8.98 10.36 -2.08
N PHE A 68 -9.86 9.40 -1.74
CA PHE A 68 -9.42 8.10 -1.24
C PHE A 68 -9.73 6.97 -2.24
N GLU A 69 -8.76 6.14 -2.48
CA GLU A 69 -8.87 4.88 -3.19
C GLU A 69 -8.77 3.72 -2.21
N LEU A 70 -9.62 2.71 -2.38
CA LEU A 70 -9.51 1.46 -1.63
C LEU A 70 -8.93 0.37 -2.52
N GLY A 71 -7.76 -0.14 -2.14
CA GLY A 71 -7.15 -1.35 -2.65
C GLY A 71 -7.34 -2.52 -1.68
N ILE A 72 -6.96 -3.72 -2.10
CA ILE A 72 -6.98 -4.90 -1.23
C ILE A 72 -5.60 -5.18 -0.63
N HIS A 73 -5.59 -5.71 0.62
CA HIS A 73 -4.38 -6.13 1.33
C HIS A 73 -4.46 -7.62 1.71
N PRO A 74 -4.45 -8.54 0.71
CA PRO A 74 -4.64 -9.97 0.97
C PRO A 74 -3.49 -10.55 1.80
N ASN A 75 -3.84 -11.32 2.83
CA ASN A 75 -2.87 -12.05 3.65
C ASN A 75 -2.82 -13.53 3.26
N PHE A 76 -1.77 -13.89 2.55
CA PHE A 76 -1.51 -15.27 2.12
C PHE A 76 -0.77 -16.12 3.18
N ASN A 77 -0.28 -15.53 4.28
CA ASN A 77 0.51 -16.24 5.28
C ASN A 77 -0.28 -17.39 5.91
N PHE A 78 -1.59 -17.21 6.13
CA PHE A 78 -2.46 -18.28 6.63
C PHE A 78 -2.48 -19.47 5.68
N LEU A 79 -2.68 -19.25 4.39
CA LEU A 79 -2.68 -20.29 3.37
C LEU A 79 -1.32 -21.01 3.30
N LEU A 80 -0.20 -20.27 3.37
CA LEU A 80 1.17 -20.82 3.38
C LEU A 80 1.45 -21.68 4.61
N GLN A 81 0.76 -21.42 5.73
CA GLN A 81 0.84 -22.19 6.98
C GLN A 81 -0.18 -23.34 7.03
N GLY A 82 -0.97 -23.54 5.99
CA GLY A 82 -2.02 -24.56 5.96
C GLY A 82 -3.30 -24.17 6.73
N ASP A 83 -3.46 -22.90 7.09
CA ASP A 83 -4.69 -22.34 7.66
C ASP A 83 -5.53 -21.71 6.54
N PHE A 84 -6.76 -22.17 6.38
CA PHE A 84 -7.65 -21.75 5.32
C PHE A 84 -8.61 -20.62 5.74
N LYS A 85 -8.19 -19.79 6.67
CA LYS A 85 -8.98 -18.68 7.24
C LYS A 85 -9.62 -17.78 6.17
N TYR A 86 -8.91 -17.48 5.09
CA TYR A 86 -9.41 -16.62 4.00
C TYR A 86 -9.69 -17.39 2.70
N GLY A 87 -9.42 -18.68 2.66
CA GLY A 87 -9.63 -19.57 1.51
C GLY A 87 -8.58 -20.67 1.41
N GLY A 88 -8.92 -21.78 0.74
CA GLY A 88 -8.03 -22.93 0.51
C GLY A 88 -7.11 -22.78 -0.70
N THR A 89 -7.27 -21.70 -1.46
CA THR A 89 -6.46 -21.37 -2.63
C THR A 89 -6.16 -19.88 -2.67
N ASP A 90 -5.09 -19.49 -3.36
CA ASP A 90 -4.75 -18.08 -3.60
C ASP A 90 -5.90 -17.32 -4.29
N SER A 91 -6.62 -17.95 -5.23
CA SER A 91 -7.80 -17.33 -5.85
C SER A 91 -8.90 -17.03 -4.83
N GLU A 92 -9.20 -17.95 -3.92
CA GLU A 92 -10.23 -17.77 -2.88
C GLU A 92 -9.81 -16.69 -1.87
N VAL A 93 -8.52 -16.61 -1.50
CA VAL A 93 -7.99 -15.54 -0.66
C VAL A 93 -8.22 -14.19 -1.33
N ILE A 94 -7.89 -14.03 -2.62
CA ILE A 94 -8.15 -12.79 -3.36
C ILE A 94 -9.64 -12.46 -3.38
N ASP A 95 -10.50 -13.45 -3.66
CA ASP A 95 -11.96 -13.27 -3.70
C ASP A 95 -12.52 -12.85 -2.34
N HIS A 96 -11.95 -13.34 -1.22
CA HIS A 96 -12.32 -12.90 0.11
C HIS A 96 -12.14 -11.38 0.28
N PHE A 97 -10.97 -10.85 -0.10
CA PHE A 97 -10.69 -9.41 0.04
C PHE A 97 -11.45 -8.56 -0.98
N LEU A 98 -11.71 -9.08 -2.18
CA LEU A 98 -12.55 -8.39 -3.17
C LEU A 98 -14.02 -8.29 -2.76
N LYS A 99 -14.53 -9.19 -1.90
CA LYS A 99 -15.85 -9.04 -1.28
C LYS A 99 -15.91 -7.86 -0.30
N ILE A 100 -14.80 -7.61 0.42
CA ILE A 100 -14.67 -6.47 1.34
C ILE A 100 -14.53 -5.18 0.53
N VAL A 101 -13.73 -5.19 -0.55
CA VAL A 101 -13.49 -4.02 -1.40
C VAL A 101 -13.90 -4.32 -2.85
N PRO A 102 -15.20 -4.31 -3.17
CA PRO A 102 -15.67 -4.52 -4.53
C PRO A 102 -15.14 -3.43 -5.47
N GLY A 103 -14.63 -3.86 -6.63
CA GLY A 103 -14.14 -2.94 -7.66
C GLY A 103 -12.76 -2.35 -7.38
N ALA A 104 -12.01 -2.86 -6.40
CA ALA A 104 -10.61 -2.48 -6.17
C ALA A 104 -9.79 -2.58 -7.46
N LYS A 105 -8.91 -1.59 -7.67
CA LYS A 105 -7.97 -1.55 -8.80
C LYS A 105 -6.54 -1.84 -8.39
N SER A 106 -6.21 -1.59 -7.13
CA SER A 106 -4.86 -1.73 -6.59
C SER A 106 -4.78 -2.85 -5.55
N VAL A 107 -3.61 -3.47 -5.46
CA VAL A 107 -3.29 -4.50 -4.48
C VAL A 107 -1.90 -4.30 -3.91
N ARG A 108 -1.77 -4.50 -2.60
CA ARG A 108 -0.54 -4.77 -1.88
C ARG A 108 -0.79 -5.98 -0.98
N SER A 109 -0.07 -7.08 -1.16
CA SER A 109 -0.19 -8.26 -0.31
C SER A 109 0.47 -8.01 1.05
N HIS A 110 -0.15 -8.47 2.12
CA HIS A 110 0.48 -8.48 3.44
C HIS A 110 1.80 -9.25 3.39
N SER A 111 2.82 -8.74 4.10
CA SER A 111 4.20 -9.27 4.07
C SER A 111 4.79 -9.31 2.65
N LEU A 112 4.30 -8.47 1.73
CA LEU A 112 4.78 -8.36 0.35
C LEU A 112 4.81 -9.70 -0.42
N THR A 113 3.92 -10.63 -0.09
CA THR A 113 3.82 -11.91 -0.79
C THR A 113 3.57 -11.68 -2.28
N GLN A 114 4.51 -12.12 -3.12
CA GLN A 114 4.47 -11.89 -4.55
C GLN A 114 4.97 -13.10 -5.36
N SER A 115 4.41 -13.27 -6.53
CA SER A 115 4.90 -14.18 -7.57
C SER A 115 4.24 -13.85 -8.90
N SER A 116 4.83 -14.27 -10.04
CA SER A 116 4.20 -14.10 -11.35
C SER A 116 2.83 -14.76 -11.44
N ARG A 117 2.60 -15.85 -10.71
CA ARG A 117 1.31 -16.51 -10.60
C ARG A 117 0.29 -15.62 -9.90
N LEU A 118 0.63 -15.00 -8.78
CA LEU A 118 -0.25 -14.07 -8.06
C LEU A 118 -0.56 -12.85 -8.92
N SER A 119 0.45 -12.24 -9.57
CA SER A 119 0.22 -11.10 -10.47
C SER A 119 -0.74 -11.45 -11.61
N SER A 120 -0.65 -12.67 -12.15
CA SER A 120 -1.60 -13.16 -13.17
C SER A 120 -3.02 -13.33 -12.60
N LEU A 121 -3.15 -13.85 -11.38
CA LEU A 121 -4.45 -13.98 -10.71
C LEU A 121 -5.05 -12.59 -10.38
N PHE A 122 -4.27 -11.64 -9.90
CA PHE A 122 -4.72 -10.27 -9.67
C PHE A 122 -5.30 -9.66 -10.95
N SER A 123 -4.59 -9.80 -12.07
CA SER A 123 -5.06 -9.33 -13.38
C SER A 123 -6.37 -10.00 -13.81
N LEU A 124 -6.47 -11.32 -13.67
CA LEU A 124 -7.69 -12.10 -14.00
C LEU A 124 -8.90 -11.69 -13.13
N LYS A 125 -8.65 -11.20 -11.89
CA LYS A 125 -9.69 -10.70 -10.98
C LYS A 125 -10.03 -9.22 -11.20
N GLY A 126 -9.44 -8.56 -12.21
CA GLY A 126 -9.74 -7.18 -12.60
C GLY A 126 -8.95 -6.11 -11.85
N LEU A 127 -7.95 -6.51 -11.07
CA LEU A 127 -6.95 -5.59 -10.52
C LEU A 127 -5.99 -5.14 -11.63
N THR A 128 -5.45 -3.95 -11.50
CA THR A 128 -4.62 -3.33 -12.54
C THR A 128 -3.26 -2.85 -12.05
N HIS A 129 -3.14 -2.56 -10.74
CA HIS A 129 -1.95 -2.01 -10.11
C HIS A 129 -1.51 -2.86 -8.91
N GLU A 130 -0.22 -3.17 -8.85
CA GLU A 130 0.39 -3.98 -7.79
C GLU A 130 1.55 -3.22 -7.15
N SER A 131 1.54 -3.08 -5.81
CA SER A 131 2.56 -2.37 -5.04
C SER A 131 3.26 -3.29 -4.03
N ASN A 132 3.68 -4.48 -4.46
CA ASN A 132 4.33 -5.50 -3.63
C ASN A 132 5.86 -5.40 -3.60
N MET A 133 6.45 -4.53 -4.43
CA MET A 133 7.90 -4.42 -4.53
C MET A 133 8.40 -3.23 -3.71
N PHE A 134 9.29 -3.48 -2.75
CA PHE A 134 10.01 -2.44 -2.03
C PHE A 134 11.39 -2.23 -2.66
N ILE A 135 11.67 -0.98 -3.05
CA ILE A 135 12.98 -0.54 -3.55
C ILE A 135 13.39 0.68 -2.72
N PRO A 136 14.20 0.48 -1.67
CA PRO A 136 14.54 1.56 -0.76
C PRO A 136 15.36 2.66 -1.46
N GLU A 137 15.19 3.90 -1.00
CA GLU A 137 15.88 5.06 -1.57
C GLU A 137 17.41 4.93 -1.58
N TYR A 138 17.98 4.30 -0.54
CA TYR A 138 19.42 4.09 -0.45
C TYR A 138 19.98 3.14 -1.54
N SER A 139 19.11 2.42 -2.26
CA SER A 139 19.52 1.65 -3.44
C SER A 139 20.03 2.53 -4.57
N LYS A 140 19.69 3.83 -4.55
CA LYS A 140 19.98 4.82 -5.59
C LYS A 140 19.46 4.44 -6.98
N MET A 141 18.48 3.57 -7.05
CA MET A 141 17.82 3.18 -8.28
C MET A 141 16.83 4.27 -8.71
N ASP A 142 16.77 4.56 -10.01
CA ASP A 142 15.70 5.38 -10.60
C ASP A 142 14.44 4.52 -10.67
N VAL A 143 13.58 4.65 -9.66
CA VAL A 143 12.37 3.82 -9.52
C VAL A 143 11.30 4.30 -10.47
N LYS A 144 10.80 3.39 -11.31
CA LYS A 144 9.73 3.64 -12.27
C LYS A 144 8.65 2.55 -12.19
N PRO A 145 7.39 2.90 -12.46
CA PRO A 145 6.38 1.88 -12.67
C PRO A 145 6.65 1.16 -14.00
N PHE A 146 6.24 -0.11 -14.09
CA PHE A 146 6.42 -0.89 -15.32
C PHE A 146 5.28 -1.89 -15.55
N LYS A 147 5.06 -2.28 -16.81
CA LYS A 147 4.13 -3.35 -17.15
C LYS A 147 4.77 -4.71 -16.95
N HIS A 148 4.09 -5.53 -16.15
CA HIS A 148 4.40 -6.95 -15.99
C HIS A 148 3.74 -7.78 -17.10
N VAL A 149 4.28 -8.95 -17.43
CA VAL A 149 3.73 -9.88 -18.43
C VAL A 149 2.27 -10.28 -18.16
N SER A 150 1.82 -10.22 -16.92
CA SER A 150 0.42 -10.45 -16.53
C SER A 150 -0.54 -9.33 -16.93
N GLY A 151 -0.04 -8.19 -17.45
CA GLY A 151 -0.81 -6.99 -17.70
C GLY A 151 -0.92 -6.03 -16.51
N MET A 152 -0.50 -6.45 -15.31
CA MET A 152 -0.45 -5.57 -14.14
C MET A 152 0.55 -4.42 -14.33
N THR A 153 0.24 -3.26 -13.81
CA THR A 153 1.21 -2.18 -13.60
C THR A 153 1.86 -2.41 -12.25
N ILE A 154 3.16 -2.66 -12.23
CA ILE A 154 3.92 -2.78 -10.99
C ILE A 154 4.35 -1.40 -10.57
N CYS A 155 4.03 -1.06 -9.32
CA CYS A 155 4.28 0.23 -8.69
C CYS A 155 5.15 0.02 -7.44
N PRO A 156 6.49 -0.03 -7.59
CA PRO A 156 7.37 -0.19 -6.44
C PRO A 156 7.23 1.00 -5.48
N TYR A 157 7.23 0.72 -4.16
CA TYR A 157 7.29 1.77 -3.15
C TYR A 157 8.71 1.92 -2.62
N ILE A 158 9.06 3.14 -2.21
CA ILE A 158 10.45 3.50 -1.89
C ILE A 158 10.67 3.74 -0.40
N TRP A 159 9.60 3.92 0.37
CA TRP A 159 9.68 4.22 1.78
C TRP A 159 8.48 3.64 2.54
N GLY A 160 8.77 3.15 3.74
CA GLY A 160 7.79 2.72 4.73
C GLY A 160 8.40 2.87 6.11
N ASP A 161 7.68 3.45 7.06
CA ASP A 161 8.20 3.80 8.38
C ASP A 161 8.78 2.59 9.13
N TYR A 162 8.09 1.43 9.11
CA TYR A 162 8.59 0.21 9.75
C TYR A 162 9.92 -0.29 9.13
N LEU A 163 10.12 -0.08 7.83
CA LEU A 163 11.35 -0.47 7.14
C LEU A 163 12.49 0.48 7.46
N ASP A 164 12.18 1.77 7.59
CA ASP A 164 13.16 2.79 7.98
C ASP A 164 13.70 2.54 9.39
N PHE A 165 12.83 2.13 10.32
CA PHE A 165 13.24 1.75 11.68
C PHE A 165 14.00 0.42 11.73
N SER A 166 13.56 -0.62 11.00
CA SER A 166 14.17 -1.96 11.10
C SER A 166 15.50 -2.08 10.37
N LEU A 167 15.73 -1.33 9.31
CA LEU A 167 16.95 -1.46 8.51
C LEU A 167 18.13 -0.64 9.02
N SER A 168 18.04 0.08 10.14
CA SER A 168 19.09 0.77 10.95
C SER A 168 20.29 1.39 10.22
N CYS A 169 20.42 1.19 8.93
CA CYS A 169 21.66 1.35 8.18
C CYS A 169 21.95 2.79 7.74
N ASN A 170 20.93 3.61 7.58
CA ASN A 170 21.01 5.04 7.29
C ASN A 170 19.62 5.62 7.46
N LYS A 171 19.40 6.49 8.41
CA LYS A 171 18.15 7.26 8.51
C LYS A 171 17.91 7.94 7.18
N SER A 172 16.91 7.46 6.44
CA SER A 172 16.53 8.11 5.20
C SER A 172 16.12 9.54 5.52
N ASN A 173 16.65 10.48 4.75
CA ASN A 173 16.20 11.85 4.89
C ASN A 173 14.87 11.99 4.11
N PHE A 174 13.75 11.80 4.79
CA PHE A 174 12.43 11.90 4.18
C PHE A 174 12.25 13.15 3.30
N LYS A 175 12.85 14.29 3.69
CA LYS A 175 12.80 15.52 2.90
C LYS A 175 13.55 15.40 1.58
N GLU A 176 14.65 14.68 1.56
CA GLU A 176 15.40 14.41 0.33
C GLU A 176 14.69 13.40 -0.55
N THR A 177 14.10 12.36 0.07
CA THR A 177 13.33 11.34 -0.63
C THR A 177 12.15 11.92 -1.42
N VAL A 178 11.45 12.90 -0.85
CA VAL A 178 10.34 13.60 -1.53
C VAL A 178 10.79 14.35 -2.79
N LEU A 179 12.06 14.76 -2.85
CA LEU A 179 12.63 15.53 -3.97
C LEU A 179 13.26 14.65 -5.07
N LEU A 180 13.29 13.33 -4.88
CA LEU A 180 13.81 12.42 -5.89
C LEU A 180 13.00 12.49 -7.19
N SER A 181 13.64 12.18 -8.32
CA SER A 181 12.95 11.87 -9.57
C SER A 181 12.33 10.48 -9.55
N GLY A 182 11.41 10.22 -10.46
CA GLY A 182 10.78 8.92 -10.60
C GLY A 182 9.56 8.70 -9.68
N LEU A 183 9.20 7.45 -9.49
CA LEU A 183 8.03 7.05 -8.71
C LEU A 183 8.30 7.15 -7.20
N LYS A 184 7.43 7.86 -6.48
CA LYS A 184 7.55 8.13 -5.05
C LYS A 184 6.30 7.65 -4.30
N ILE A 185 6.29 6.38 -3.91
CA ILE A 185 5.23 5.79 -3.10
C ILE A 185 5.75 5.61 -1.66
N PHE A 186 4.98 6.13 -0.71
CA PHE A 186 5.25 6.09 0.73
C PHE A 186 4.17 5.28 1.43
N ASN A 187 4.55 4.42 2.37
CA ASN A 187 3.63 3.62 3.16
C ASN A 187 3.67 4.01 4.64
N PHE A 188 2.49 4.28 5.22
CA PHE A 188 2.32 4.69 6.61
C PHE A 188 1.28 3.79 7.30
N PRO A 189 1.67 2.87 8.19
CA PRO A 189 0.71 2.16 9.02
C PRO A 189 -0.02 3.09 10.00
N PRO A 190 -1.35 2.94 10.17
CA PRO A 190 -2.16 3.84 11.01
C PRO A 190 -1.68 3.93 12.47
N ILE A 191 -1.14 2.84 13.01
CA ILE A 191 -0.66 2.80 14.39
C ILE A 191 0.48 3.78 14.63
N HIS A 192 1.43 3.90 13.70
CA HIS A 192 2.57 4.79 13.82
C HIS A 192 2.17 6.26 13.63
N ILE A 193 1.15 6.53 12.79
CA ILE A 193 0.55 7.87 12.70
C ILE A 193 -0.13 8.24 14.03
N TYR A 194 -0.92 7.33 14.60
CA TYR A 194 -1.67 7.54 15.84
C TYR A 194 -0.75 7.81 17.04
N LEU A 195 0.32 7.03 17.17
CA LEU A 195 1.30 7.15 18.25
C LEU A 195 2.32 8.27 18.01
N ASN A 196 2.38 8.84 16.79
CA ASN A 196 3.44 9.74 16.36
C ASN A 196 4.82 9.12 16.60
N THR A 197 5.01 7.87 16.17
CA THR A 197 6.25 7.09 16.39
C THR A 197 7.43 7.83 15.77
N ASP A 198 8.43 8.16 16.59
CA ASP A 198 9.61 8.94 16.21
C ASP A 198 10.95 8.26 16.52
N SER A 199 10.90 7.08 17.15
CA SER A 199 12.09 6.33 17.55
C SER A 199 11.90 4.83 17.38
N ILE A 200 13.04 4.09 17.30
CA ILE A 200 13.05 2.63 17.20
C ILE A 200 12.48 1.99 18.49
N GLU A 201 12.77 2.58 19.65
CA GLU A 201 12.29 2.05 20.94
C GLU A 201 10.76 2.13 21.02
N MET A 202 10.18 3.22 20.50
CA MET A 202 8.73 3.37 20.45
C MET A 202 8.12 2.40 19.43
N PHE A 203 8.76 2.22 18.27
CA PHE A 203 8.34 1.25 17.26
C PHE A 203 8.33 -0.19 17.80
N GLU A 204 9.41 -0.62 18.51
CA GLU A 204 9.53 -1.98 19.08
C GLU A 204 8.57 -2.23 20.26
N SER A 205 8.06 -1.18 20.90
CA SER A 205 7.11 -1.26 22.02
C SER A 205 5.64 -1.31 21.58
N THR A 206 5.38 -1.19 20.29
CA THR A 206 4.03 -1.15 19.70
C THR A 206 3.58 -2.52 19.23
#